data_1fc7391421bf9e7fd3a66efde81e1245
#
_entry.id   1fc7391421bf9e7fd3a66efde81e1245
#
_cell.length_a   1.000
_cell.length_b   1.000
_cell.length_c   1.000
_cell.angle_alpha   90.00
_cell.angle_beta   90.00
_cell.angle_gamma   90.00
#
_symmetry.space_group_name_H-M   'P 1'
#
loop_
_entity.id
_entity.type
_entity.pdbx_description
1 polymer ?
#
loop_
_entity_poly.entity_id
_entity_poly.type
_entity_poly.pdbx_seq_one_letter_code
_entity_poly.pdbx_strand_id
1 'polypeptide(L)'
;MIKVYFNHDGGVDDLVSLFLLLQMENIELVGVSAIGADCYLEPSLSASLKIINRFSDVEINVAPSYERGKNPFPKEWRMHAFFMDALPVLNESCIPKRCKASEDEAYIDIIRKVKSCDEKVTLLFTGPLTDLAKAIKYDNSILKNIEKLVWMGGTFLDKGNVEEPEHDGTAEWNAFWDPEAVKTVFDST
;
A
#
# COMPACT_ATOMS: atom_id res chain seq x y z
N MET A 1 1.08 8.47 -19.90
CA MET A 1 1.30 7.30 -18.99
C MET A 1 0.21 7.30 -17.95
N ILE A 2 -0.14 6.13 -17.39
CA ILE A 2 -1.15 6.05 -16.32
C ILE A 2 -0.45 6.40 -15.01
N LYS A 3 -0.88 7.45 -14.35
CA LYS A 3 -0.37 7.84 -13.03
C LYS A 3 -0.94 6.93 -11.96
N VAL A 4 -0.08 6.28 -11.18
CA VAL A 4 -0.45 5.32 -10.14
C VAL A 4 0.14 5.73 -8.81
N TYR A 5 -0.68 5.78 -7.78
CA TYR A 5 -0.25 5.79 -6.38
C TYR A 5 -0.47 4.39 -5.80
N PHE A 6 0.57 3.80 -5.23
CA PHE A 6 0.55 2.44 -4.70
C PHE A 6 0.62 2.44 -3.18
N ASN A 7 -0.40 1.83 -2.53
CA ASN A 7 -0.41 1.58 -1.10
C ASN A 7 -0.48 0.07 -0.85
N HIS A 8 0.35 -0.44 0.05
CA HIS A 8 0.48 -1.87 0.33
C HIS A 8 0.80 -2.13 1.81
N ASP A 9 0.66 -3.36 2.26
CA ASP A 9 0.93 -3.77 3.65
C ASP A 9 2.10 -4.76 3.79
N GLY A 10 2.91 -4.90 2.73
CA GLY A 10 4.24 -5.49 2.78
C GLY A 10 4.29 -6.99 2.61
N GLY A 11 3.21 -7.63 2.17
CA GLY A 11 3.23 -9.02 1.74
C GLY A 11 4.26 -9.26 0.63
N VAL A 12 4.65 -10.51 0.42
CA VAL A 12 5.60 -10.86 -0.64
C VAL A 12 5.06 -10.49 -2.01
N ASP A 13 3.79 -10.71 -2.24
CA ASP A 13 3.05 -10.35 -3.45
C ASP A 13 2.99 -8.84 -3.67
N ASP A 14 2.84 -8.05 -2.61
CA ASP A 14 2.90 -6.59 -2.65
C ASP A 14 4.25 -6.08 -3.12
N LEU A 15 5.32 -6.62 -2.54
CA LEU A 15 6.68 -6.22 -2.87
C LEU A 15 7.09 -6.66 -4.27
N VAL A 16 6.57 -7.80 -4.75
CA VAL A 16 6.69 -8.22 -6.15
C VAL A 16 5.85 -7.30 -7.05
N SER A 17 4.67 -6.89 -6.63
CA SER A 17 3.83 -5.94 -7.38
C SER A 17 4.51 -4.58 -7.51
N LEU A 18 5.17 -4.09 -6.46
CA LEU A 18 5.99 -2.87 -6.52
C LEU A 18 7.09 -2.99 -7.59
N PHE A 19 7.84 -4.12 -7.58
CA PHE A 19 8.85 -4.37 -8.60
C PHE A 19 8.26 -4.35 -10.02
N LEU A 20 7.10 -5.02 -10.24
CA LEU A 20 6.44 -5.04 -11.54
C LEU A 20 5.99 -3.65 -11.99
N LEU A 21 5.40 -2.84 -11.09
CA LEU A 21 5.00 -1.46 -11.39
C LEU A 21 6.17 -0.60 -11.86
N LEU A 22 7.36 -0.79 -11.27
CA LEU A 22 8.58 -0.08 -11.68
C LEU A 22 9.10 -0.49 -13.07
N GLN A 23 8.70 -1.67 -13.59
CA GLN A 23 9.13 -2.18 -14.90
C GLN A 23 8.09 -1.91 -16.00
N MET A 24 6.90 -1.40 -15.69
CA MET A 24 5.82 -1.17 -16.66
C MET A 24 6.00 0.19 -17.35
N GLU A 25 6.34 0.19 -18.64
CA GLU A 25 6.61 1.39 -19.44
C GLU A 25 5.41 2.35 -19.56
N ASN A 26 4.18 1.84 -19.41
CA ASN A 26 2.95 2.63 -19.51
C ASN A 26 2.47 3.20 -18.16
N ILE A 27 3.19 2.94 -17.07
CA ILE A 27 2.88 3.42 -15.72
C ILE A 27 3.90 4.47 -15.26
N GLU A 28 3.41 5.53 -14.68
CA GLU A 28 4.15 6.49 -13.88
C GLU A 28 3.77 6.31 -12.41
N LEU A 29 4.67 5.76 -11.61
CA LEU A 29 4.46 5.58 -10.17
C LEU A 29 4.73 6.91 -9.47
N VAL A 30 3.65 7.61 -9.07
CA VAL A 30 3.73 8.97 -8.51
C VAL A 30 3.98 8.97 -7.00
N GLY A 31 3.70 7.88 -6.31
CA GLY A 31 3.93 7.71 -4.88
C GLY A 31 3.76 6.27 -4.43
N VAL A 32 4.38 5.94 -3.30
CA VAL A 32 4.29 4.64 -2.64
C VAL A 32 4.12 4.87 -1.14
N SER A 33 3.24 4.11 -0.53
CA SER A 33 3.10 4.06 0.93
C SER A 33 2.95 2.64 1.44
N ALA A 34 3.39 2.42 2.67
CA ALA A 34 3.30 1.13 3.35
C ALA A 34 2.60 1.27 4.69
N ILE A 35 1.67 0.35 4.98
CA ILE A 35 0.95 0.24 6.25
C ILE A 35 1.34 -1.05 6.97
N GLY A 36 1.41 -1.01 8.30
CA GLY A 36 1.75 -2.18 9.11
C GLY A 36 0.54 -3.07 9.41
N ALA A 37 -0.06 -3.67 8.38
CA ALA A 37 -1.21 -4.58 8.49
C ALA A 37 -0.80 -6.05 8.39
N ASP A 38 -0.75 -6.65 7.21
CA ASP A 38 -0.28 -8.03 7.01
C ASP A 38 1.14 -8.21 7.54
N CYS A 39 2.06 -7.32 7.16
CA CYS A 39 3.44 -7.35 7.63
C CYS A 39 3.76 -6.21 8.62
N TYR A 40 4.91 -6.31 9.30
CA TYR A 40 5.43 -5.20 10.09
C TYR A 40 5.86 -4.04 9.20
N LEU A 41 5.58 -2.81 9.62
CA LEU A 41 5.87 -1.61 8.85
C LEU A 41 7.36 -1.45 8.52
N GLU A 42 8.24 -1.64 9.51
CA GLU A 42 9.67 -1.38 9.36
C GLU A 42 10.31 -2.22 8.24
N PRO A 43 10.14 -3.57 8.19
CA PRO A 43 10.68 -4.37 7.10
C PRO A 43 9.98 -4.10 5.76
N SER A 44 8.67 -3.81 5.76
CA SER A 44 7.92 -3.45 4.55
C SER A 44 8.47 -2.17 3.92
N LEU A 45 8.69 -1.15 4.75
CA LEU A 45 9.26 0.14 4.34
C LEU A 45 10.70 -0.04 3.82
N SER A 46 11.52 -0.80 4.55
CA SER A 46 12.91 -1.09 4.17
C SER A 46 12.99 -1.84 2.85
N ALA A 47 12.21 -2.91 2.68
CA ALA A 47 12.17 -3.70 1.46
C ALA A 47 11.72 -2.87 0.26
N SER A 48 10.67 -2.05 0.43
CA SER A 48 10.16 -1.16 -0.62
C SER A 48 11.23 -0.17 -1.08
N LEU A 49 11.94 0.47 -0.15
CA LEU A 49 13.02 1.39 -0.47
C LEU A 49 14.18 0.70 -1.20
N LYS A 50 14.54 -0.52 -0.80
CA LYS A 50 15.58 -1.31 -1.46
C LYS A 50 15.17 -1.69 -2.89
N ILE A 51 13.92 -2.11 -3.09
CA ILE A 51 13.37 -2.44 -4.42
C ILE A 51 13.42 -1.20 -5.32
N ILE A 52 12.92 -0.05 -4.85
CA ILE A 52 12.95 1.20 -5.62
C ILE A 52 14.38 1.61 -5.94
N ASN A 53 15.28 1.62 -4.96
CA ASN A 53 16.67 1.97 -5.15
C ASN A 53 17.41 1.04 -6.13
N ARG A 54 17.03 -0.24 -6.18
CA ARG A 54 17.65 -1.24 -7.06
C ARG A 54 17.13 -1.19 -8.49
N PHE A 55 15.82 -0.98 -8.66
CA PHE A 55 15.13 -1.23 -9.92
C PHE A 55 14.48 0.00 -10.56
N SER A 56 14.67 1.19 -9.97
CA SER A 56 14.16 2.45 -10.54
C SER A 56 15.27 3.48 -10.66
N ASP A 57 15.23 4.25 -11.74
CA ASP A 57 16.06 5.45 -11.90
C ASP A 57 15.37 6.72 -11.37
N VAL A 58 14.08 6.63 -11.04
CA VAL A 58 13.30 7.73 -10.48
C VAL A 58 13.33 7.69 -8.96
N GLU A 59 13.52 8.84 -8.34
CA GLU A 59 13.46 8.96 -6.88
C GLU A 59 12.02 8.95 -6.39
N ILE A 60 11.64 7.89 -5.69
CA ILE A 60 10.33 7.73 -5.07
C ILE A 60 10.54 7.41 -3.58
N ASN A 61 10.22 8.37 -2.72
CA ASN A 61 10.21 8.14 -1.28
C ASN A 61 8.96 7.31 -0.90
N VAL A 62 9.09 6.47 0.11
CA VAL A 62 7.99 5.63 0.60
C VAL A 62 7.41 6.24 1.88
N ALA A 63 6.12 6.52 1.89
CA ALA A 63 5.45 7.11 3.03
C ALA A 63 5.03 6.03 4.04
N PRO A 64 5.43 6.15 5.32
CA PRO A 64 4.99 5.22 6.35
C PRO A 64 3.56 5.52 6.78
N SER A 65 2.79 4.47 7.09
CA SER A 65 1.52 4.59 7.80
C SER A 65 1.65 4.06 9.22
N TYR A 66 1.26 4.88 10.18
CA TYR A 66 1.18 4.49 11.60
C TYR A 66 -0.25 4.19 12.04
N GLU A 67 -1.18 4.16 11.07
CA GLU A 67 -2.57 3.85 11.34
C GLU A 67 -2.76 2.38 11.75
N ARG A 68 -3.86 2.14 12.46
CA ARG A 68 -4.23 0.81 12.92
C ARG A 68 -5.67 0.51 12.53
N GLY A 69 -5.88 -0.69 12.03
CA GLY A 69 -7.22 -1.23 11.83
C GLY A 69 -7.86 -1.72 13.12
N LYS A 70 -9.09 -2.14 13.00
CA LYS A 70 -9.90 -2.63 14.11
C LYS A 70 -9.55 -4.06 14.51
N ASN A 71 -9.26 -4.90 13.51
CA ASN A 71 -8.99 -6.32 13.70
C ASN A 71 -7.51 -6.63 13.41
N PRO A 72 -6.91 -7.65 14.09
CA PRO A 72 -5.52 -8.02 13.85
C PRO A 72 -5.39 -8.96 12.64
N PHE A 73 -4.22 -8.96 12.01
CA PHE A 73 -3.76 -10.07 11.16
C PHE A 73 -3.11 -11.18 12.01
N PRO A 74 -3.04 -12.42 11.51
CA PRO A 74 -2.30 -13.51 12.12
C PRO A 74 -0.84 -13.12 12.37
N LYS A 75 -0.31 -13.46 13.55
CA LYS A 75 1.06 -13.07 13.94
C LYS A 75 2.12 -13.68 13.03
N GLU A 76 1.87 -14.88 12.54
CA GLU A 76 2.76 -15.67 11.70
C GLU A 76 3.06 -14.97 10.38
N TRP A 77 2.09 -14.28 9.81
CA TRP A 77 2.23 -13.59 8.51
C TRP A 77 3.10 -12.34 8.62
N ARG A 78 3.03 -11.65 9.73
CA ARG A 78 3.68 -10.37 9.94
C ARG A 78 5.21 -10.35 9.72
N MET A 79 5.83 -11.53 9.68
CA MET A 79 7.26 -11.70 9.49
C MET A 79 7.68 -11.78 8.00
N HIS A 80 6.75 -11.92 7.06
CA HIS A 80 7.07 -12.20 5.66
C HIS A 80 7.90 -11.09 5.00
N ALA A 81 7.65 -9.82 5.32
CA ALA A 81 8.45 -8.71 4.80
C ALA A 81 9.94 -8.79 5.18
N PHE A 82 10.29 -9.40 6.32
CA PHE A 82 11.70 -9.60 6.69
C PHE A 82 12.45 -10.52 5.72
N PHE A 83 11.77 -11.52 5.15
CA PHE A 83 12.39 -12.40 4.16
C PHE A 83 12.71 -11.65 2.88
N MET A 84 11.81 -10.79 2.43
CA MET A 84 12.06 -9.92 1.26
C MET A 84 13.15 -8.89 1.56
N ASP A 85 13.10 -8.25 2.72
CA ASP A 85 14.08 -7.24 3.14
C ASP A 85 15.50 -7.82 3.23
N ALA A 86 15.64 -9.12 3.59
CA ALA A 86 16.90 -9.83 3.72
C ALA A 86 17.46 -10.40 2.40
N LEU A 87 16.73 -10.31 1.28
CA LEU A 87 17.22 -10.88 0.01
C LEU A 87 18.58 -10.30 -0.38
N PRO A 88 19.59 -11.15 -0.70
CA PRO A 88 20.93 -10.69 -1.06
C PRO A 88 20.93 -9.67 -2.20
N VAL A 89 20.10 -9.87 -3.23
CA VAL A 89 20.00 -8.97 -4.39
C VAL A 89 19.56 -7.55 -4.01
N LEU A 90 18.86 -7.37 -2.91
CA LEU A 90 18.41 -6.07 -2.39
C LEU A 90 19.43 -5.44 -1.42
N ASN A 91 20.47 -6.18 -1.02
CA ASN A 91 21.45 -5.78 -0.02
C ASN A 91 22.90 -5.67 -0.58
N GLU A 92 23.06 -5.63 -1.90
CA GLU A 92 24.34 -5.41 -2.54
C GLU A 92 24.87 -4.00 -2.24
N SER A 93 26.15 -3.88 -1.91
CA SER A 93 26.78 -2.61 -1.53
C SER A 93 26.84 -1.56 -2.65
N CYS A 94 26.69 -1.99 -3.90
CA CYS A 94 26.70 -1.11 -5.08
C CYS A 94 25.36 -0.41 -5.33
N ILE A 95 24.27 -0.78 -4.61
CA ILE A 95 22.95 -0.18 -4.81
C ILE A 95 22.95 1.26 -4.28
N PRO A 96 22.61 2.27 -5.10
CA PRO A 96 22.49 3.64 -4.65
C PRO A 96 21.36 3.78 -3.59
N LYS A 97 21.58 4.56 -2.54
CA LYS A 97 20.57 4.90 -1.54
C LYS A 97 19.98 6.28 -1.82
N ARG A 98 19.24 6.42 -2.92
CA ARG A 98 18.63 7.69 -3.35
C ARG A 98 17.31 7.97 -2.64
N CYS A 99 16.49 6.93 -2.51
CA CYS A 99 15.16 7.03 -1.90
C CYS A 99 15.21 6.80 -0.40
N LYS A 100 14.36 7.48 0.33
CA LYS A 100 14.24 7.41 1.79
C LYS A 100 12.77 7.32 2.21
N ALA A 101 12.54 7.03 3.49
CA ALA A 101 11.21 7.19 4.07
C ALA A 101 10.75 8.65 3.94
N SER A 102 9.50 8.85 3.56
CA SER A 102 8.88 10.18 3.53
C SER A 102 8.78 10.74 4.95
N GLU A 103 8.86 12.06 5.09
CA GLU A 103 8.57 12.75 6.35
C GLU A 103 7.06 12.86 6.58
N ASP A 104 6.27 12.80 5.50
CA ASP A 104 4.81 12.77 5.61
C ASP A 104 4.32 11.35 5.88
N GLU A 105 3.29 11.22 6.72
CA GLU A 105 2.54 9.98 6.85
C GLU A 105 1.78 9.65 5.57
N ALA A 106 1.46 8.36 5.36
CA ALA A 106 0.84 7.85 4.14
C ALA A 106 -0.39 8.64 3.68
N TYR A 107 -1.33 8.96 4.58
CA TYR A 107 -2.54 9.70 4.20
C TYR A 107 -2.26 11.14 3.74
N ILE A 108 -1.25 11.81 4.29
CA ILE A 108 -0.80 13.14 3.86
C ILE A 108 -0.09 13.04 2.50
N ASP A 109 0.78 12.05 2.34
CA ASP A 109 1.49 11.82 1.08
C ASP A 109 0.50 11.51 -0.06
N ILE A 110 -0.53 10.69 0.18
CA ILE A 110 -1.63 10.44 -0.77
C ILE A 110 -2.26 11.76 -1.21
N ILE A 111 -2.69 12.61 -0.25
CA ILE A 111 -3.33 13.89 -0.56
C ILE A 111 -2.40 14.77 -1.40
N ARG A 112 -1.17 14.92 -0.97
CA ARG A 112 -0.19 15.76 -1.63
C ARG A 112 0.12 15.31 -3.05
N LYS A 113 0.39 14.03 -3.23
CA LYS A 113 0.74 13.43 -4.53
C LYS A 113 -0.43 13.47 -5.50
N VAL A 114 -1.61 13.06 -5.05
CA VAL A 114 -2.83 13.08 -5.89
C VAL A 114 -3.19 14.50 -6.33
N LYS A 115 -3.06 15.48 -5.44
CA LYS A 115 -3.39 16.89 -5.78
C LYS A 115 -2.31 17.60 -6.60
N SER A 116 -1.06 17.15 -6.55
CA SER A 116 0.04 17.74 -7.33
C SER A 116 0.13 17.25 -8.77
N CYS A 117 -0.58 16.18 -9.12
CA CYS A 117 -0.63 15.68 -10.48
C CYS A 117 -1.56 16.51 -11.35
N ASP A 118 -1.14 16.77 -12.60
CA ASP A 118 -1.93 17.46 -13.63
C ASP A 118 -3.07 16.59 -14.16
N GLU A 119 -2.88 15.26 -14.12
CA GLU A 119 -3.85 14.26 -14.55
C GLU A 119 -4.39 13.52 -13.33
N LYS A 120 -5.56 12.90 -13.48
CA LYS A 120 -6.13 12.07 -12.44
C LYS A 120 -5.27 10.84 -12.18
N VAL A 121 -5.21 10.43 -10.91
CA VAL A 121 -4.39 9.34 -10.43
C VAL A 121 -5.23 8.09 -10.19
N THR A 122 -4.75 6.95 -10.68
CA THR A 122 -5.27 5.63 -10.29
C THR A 122 -4.66 5.28 -8.93
N LEU A 123 -5.51 5.00 -7.95
CA LEU A 123 -5.08 4.47 -6.66
C LEU A 123 -5.05 2.94 -6.73
N LEU A 124 -3.90 2.34 -6.48
CA LEU A 124 -3.74 0.90 -6.35
C LEU A 124 -3.46 0.56 -4.88
N PHE A 125 -4.39 -0.16 -4.27
CA PHE A 125 -4.29 -0.61 -2.88
C PHE A 125 -4.32 -2.12 -2.83
N THR A 126 -3.28 -2.73 -2.28
CA THR A 126 -3.18 -4.18 -2.09
C THR A 126 -3.28 -4.57 -0.62
N GLY A 127 -3.26 -3.58 0.27
CA GLY A 127 -3.58 -3.69 1.69
C GLY A 127 -4.94 -3.07 2.06
N PRO A 128 -5.18 -2.80 3.36
CA PRO A 128 -6.40 -2.17 3.84
C PRO A 128 -6.60 -0.74 3.33
N LEU A 129 -7.83 -0.26 3.30
CA LEU A 129 -8.19 1.11 2.85
C LEU A 129 -8.03 2.19 3.91
N THR A 130 -7.38 1.90 5.04
CA THR A 130 -7.28 2.79 6.21
C THR A 130 -6.68 4.16 5.87
N ASP A 131 -5.56 4.18 5.13
CA ASP A 131 -4.91 5.43 4.72
C ASP A 131 -5.77 6.25 3.78
N LEU A 132 -6.46 5.61 2.84
CA LEU A 132 -7.37 6.30 1.91
C LEU A 132 -8.58 6.88 2.66
N ALA A 133 -9.17 6.11 3.57
CA ALA A 133 -10.27 6.59 4.39
C ALA A 133 -9.87 7.78 5.24
N LYS A 134 -8.66 7.76 5.83
CA LYS A 134 -8.12 8.89 6.58
C LYS A 134 -7.86 10.10 5.67
N ALA A 135 -7.29 9.88 4.49
CA ALA A 135 -7.05 10.93 3.51
C ALA A 135 -8.37 11.63 3.08
N ILE A 136 -9.43 10.86 2.79
CA ILE A 136 -10.75 11.39 2.42
C ILE A 136 -11.37 12.17 3.58
N LYS A 137 -11.29 11.66 4.82
CA LYS A 137 -11.80 12.36 6.01
C LYS A 137 -11.05 13.67 6.27
N TYR A 138 -9.76 13.71 5.98
CA TYR A 138 -8.93 14.90 6.17
C TYR A 138 -9.15 15.94 5.08
N ASP A 139 -9.23 15.52 3.82
CA ASP A 139 -9.46 16.38 2.66
C ASP A 139 -10.20 15.63 1.54
N ASN A 140 -11.52 15.68 1.56
CA ASN A 140 -12.36 15.00 0.57
C ASN A 140 -12.22 15.58 -0.86
N SER A 141 -11.60 16.74 -1.01
CA SER A 141 -11.39 17.33 -2.34
C SER A 141 -10.47 16.49 -3.23
N ILE A 142 -9.69 15.55 -2.66
CA ILE A 142 -8.85 14.62 -3.42
C ILE A 142 -9.65 13.75 -4.39
N LEU A 143 -10.92 13.46 -4.08
CA LEU A 143 -11.78 12.62 -4.92
C LEU A 143 -11.88 13.14 -6.36
N LYS A 144 -11.76 14.44 -6.57
CA LYS A 144 -11.79 15.07 -7.91
C LYS A 144 -10.55 14.71 -8.76
N ASN A 145 -9.46 14.37 -8.11
CA ASN A 145 -8.17 14.06 -8.72
C ASN A 145 -7.93 12.55 -8.85
N ILE A 146 -8.86 11.71 -8.36
CA ILE A 146 -8.80 10.26 -8.46
C ILE A 146 -9.52 9.82 -9.74
N GLU A 147 -8.85 9.02 -10.58
CA GLU A 147 -9.46 8.40 -11.76
C GLU A 147 -10.28 7.18 -11.35
N LYS A 148 -9.67 6.30 -10.58
CA LYS A 148 -10.31 5.09 -10.04
C LYS A 148 -9.49 4.54 -8.86
N LEU A 149 -10.16 3.74 -8.05
CA LEU A 149 -9.55 2.87 -7.06
C LEU A 149 -9.52 1.44 -7.62
N VAL A 150 -8.33 0.83 -7.62
CA VAL A 150 -8.13 -0.60 -7.81
C VAL A 150 -7.71 -1.17 -6.47
N TRP A 151 -8.53 -2.02 -5.89
CA TRP A 151 -8.31 -2.52 -4.54
C TRP A 151 -8.37 -4.05 -4.51
N MET A 152 -7.35 -4.65 -3.90
CA MET A 152 -7.33 -6.06 -3.56
C MET A 152 -7.94 -6.21 -2.16
N GLY A 153 -9.22 -6.54 -2.13
CA GLY A 153 -9.96 -6.68 -0.87
C GLY A 153 -11.45 -6.93 -1.07
N GLY A 154 -12.06 -7.41 -0.03
CA GLY A 154 -13.45 -7.81 -0.03
C GLY A 154 -13.73 -9.12 -0.77
N THR A 155 -14.97 -9.55 -0.75
CA THR A 155 -15.45 -10.74 -1.47
C THR A 155 -16.85 -10.48 -2.03
N PHE A 156 -17.13 -11.02 -3.21
CA PHE A 156 -18.46 -11.00 -3.84
C PHE A 156 -19.25 -12.28 -3.59
N LEU A 157 -18.59 -13.28 -2.98
CA LEU A 157 -19.18 -14.58 -2.67
C LEU A 157 -19.45 -14.68 -1.17
N ASP A 158 -20.25 -15.67 -0.78
CA ASP A 158 -20.51 -15.97 0.64
C ASP A 158 -19.28 -16.54 1.36
N LYS A 159 -18.18 -16.72 0.65
CA LYS A 159 -16.91 -17.22 1.18
C LYS A 159 -15.80 -16.20 0.97
N GLY A 160 -15.11 -15.86 2.08
CA GLY A 160 -13.87 -15.07 2.12
C GLY A 160 -12.66 -15.95 2.42
N ASN A 161 -11.66 -15.36 3.08
CA ASN A 161 -10.40 -16.01 3.45
C ASN A 161 -9.99 -15.83 4.92
N VAL A 162 -10.87 -15.24 5.77
CA VAL A 162 -10.68 -15.17 7.21
C VAL A 162 -11.25 -16.44 7.82
N GLU A 163 -10.44 -17.50 7.88
CA GLU A 163 -10.84 -18.87 8.21
C GLU A 163 -10.29 -19.36 9.57
N GLU A 164 -9.74 -18.47 10.42
CA GLU A 164 -9.29 -18.82 11.76
C GLU A 164 -10.47 -19.33 12.61
N PRO A 165 -10.23 -20.18 13.64
CA PRO A 165 -11.27 -20.89 14.36
C PRO A 165 -12.39 -20.02 14.98
N GLU A 166 -12.10 -18.75 15.26
CA GLU A 166 -13.04 -17.77 15.81
C GLU A 166 -13.87 -17.03 14.75
N HIS A 167 -13.64 -17.30 13.45
CA HIS A 167 -14.31 -16.63 12.33
C HIS A 167 -15.14 -17.62 11.51
N ASP A 168 -16.09 -17.10 10.76
CA ASP A 168 -17.03 -17.90 9.96
C ASP A 168 -16.61 -18.10 8.50
N GLY A 169 -15.47 -17.53 8.09
CA GLY A 169 -14.94 -17.64 6.74
C GLY A 169 -15.61 -16.74 5.70
N THR A 170 -16.48 -15.81 6.11
CA THR A 170 -17.22 -14.95 5.16
C THR A 170 -16.48 -13.67 4.83
N ALA A 171 -15.52 -13.23 5.65
CA ALA A 171 -14.76 -12.01 5.46
C ALA A 171 -13.47 -12.24 4.63
N GLU A 172 -12.98 -11.17 4.03
CA GLU A 172 -11.66 -11.08 3.39
C GLU A 172 -10.74 -10.21 4.25
N TRP A 173 -9.45 -10.54 4.33
CA TRP A 173 -8.52 -9.99 5.30
C TRP A 173 -8.36 -8.47 5.25
N ASN A 174 -8.18 -7.86 4.09
CA ASN A 174 -8.02 -6.41 3.99
C ASN A 174 -9.30 -5.65 4.38
N ALA A 175 -10.46 -6.21 4.03
CA ALA A 175 -11.74 -5.67 4.44
C ALA A 175 -12.01 -5.89 5.94
N PHE A 176 -11.67 -7.07 6.45
CA PHE A 176 -11.84 -7.44 7.85
C PHE A 176 -10.95 -6.61 8.78
N TRP A 177 -9.72 -6.31 8.37
CA TRP A 177 -8.79 -5.55 9.19
C TRP A 177 -9.32 -4.16 9.55
N ASP A 178 -9.94 -3.45 8.58
CA ASP A 178 -10.56 -2.15 8.82
C ASP A 178 -11.88 -1.97 8.05
N PRO A 179 -12.98 -2.58 8.52
CA PRO A 179 -14.29 -2.48 7.86
C PRO A 179 -14.87 -1.06 7.88
N GLU A 180 -14.45 -0.22 8.84
CA GLU A 180 -14.87 1.17 8.91
C GLU A 180 -14.21 2.02 7.84
N ALA A 181 -12.98 1.72 7.48
CA ALA A 181 -12.30 2.33 6.34
C ALA A 181 -12.97 1.94 5.02
N VAL A 182 -13.30 0.66 4.83
CA VAL A 182 -14.05 0.18 3.66
C VAL A 182 -15.35 0.96 3.51
N LYS A 183 -16.16 1.02 4.57
CA LYS A 183 -17.41 1.79 4.56
C LYS A 183 -17.17 3.26 4.20
N THR A 184 -16.18 3.90 4.81
CA THR A 184 -15.88 5.33 4.56
C THR A 184 -15.55 5.59 3.09
N VAL A 185 -14.71 4.74 2.48
CA VAL A 185 -14.30 4.90 1.09
C VAL A 185 -15.48 4.69 0.15
N PHE A 186 -16.25 3.61 0.33
CA PHE A 186 -17.39 3.30 -0.55
C PHE A 186 -18.58 4.25 -0.39
N ASP A 187 -18.79 4.84 0.80
CA ASP A 187 -19.82 5.87 0.98
C ASP A 187 -19.41 7.23 0.37
N SER A 188 -18.14 7.40 0.00
CA SER A 188 -17.61 8.66 -0.52
C SER A 188 -17.56 8.75 -2.05
N THR A 189 -17.87 7.65 -2.74
CA THR A 189 -17.78 7.50 -4.22
C THR A 189 -19.14 7.62 -4.91
#